data_5a921bb2475da09b9f828cde8368b9b0
#
_entry.id   5a921bb2475da09b9f828cde8368b9b0
#
_cell.length_a   1.000
_cell.length_b   1.000
_cell.length_c   1.000
_cell.angle_alpha   90.00
_cell.angle_beta   90.00
_cell.angle_gamma   90.00
#
_symmetry.space_group_name_H-M   'P 1'
#
loop_
_entity.id
_entity.type
_entity.pdbx_description
1 polymer ?
#
loop_
_entity_poly.entity_id
_entity_poly.type
_entity_poly.pdbx_seq_one_letter_code
_entity_poly.pdbx_strand_id
1 'polypeptide(L)'
;MEMSEEWSWPIALAFILYLAGMMCIGLYYSRQQKNLSSYILGDRKLGPWLTSMSAEASDMSGWMLMGLPGYAYLHGLSAFWTGIGLIIGTWANWVLVSTRLRHYTEVANNSLTIPDYLSNRFEEKKNGLRLICALFIIL
;
A
#
# COMPACT_ATOMS: atom_id res chain seq x y z
N MET A 1 -14.31 18.21 -35.37
CA MET A 1 -13.53 17.47 -34.37
C MET A 1 -14.36 17.39 -33.08
N GLU A 2 -15.51 16.70 -33.19
CA GLU A 2 -16.52 16.52 -32.13
C GLU A 2 -16.48 15.07 -31.63
N MET A 3 -15.45 14.72 -30.88
CA MET A 3 -15.33 13.41 -30.24
C MET A 3 -15.48 13.47 -28.71
N SER A 4 -16.02 14.55 -28.17
CA SER A 4 -15.91 14.80 -26.73
C SER A 4 -17.18 14.57 -25.90
N GLU A 5 -18.35 14.40 -26.47
CA GLU A 5 -19.58 14.32 -25.66
C GLU A 5 -20.19 12.91 -25.52
N GLU A 6 -20.03 12.03 -26.51
CA GLU A 6 -20.63 10.69 -26.41
C GLU A 6 -19.91 9.71 -25.51
N TRP A 7 -18.64 9.99 -25.17
CA TRP A 7 -17.79 9.10 -24.35
C TRP A 7 -17.91 9.34 -22.84
N SER A 8 -18.52 10.45 -22.42
CA SER A 8 -18.54 10.81 -21.02
C SER A 8 -19.53 10.00 -20.16
N TRP A 9 -20.70 9.65 -20.69
CA TRP A 9 -21.74 8.96 -19.95
C TRP A 9 -21.39 7.53 -19.52
N PRO A 10 -20.94 6.62 -20.40
CA PRO A 10 -20.60 5.26 -20.00
C PRO A 10 -19.39 5.23 -19.06
N ILE A 11 -18.41 6.10 -19.27
CA ILE A 11 -17.24 6.22 -18.42
C ILE A 11 -17.62 6.73 -17.04
N ALA A 12 -18.43 7.79 -16.97
CA ALA A 12 -18.92 8.32 -15.71
C ALA A 12 -19.74 7.30 -14.93
N LEU A 13 -20.62 6.56 -15.62
CA LEU A 13 -21.44 5.51 -15.02
C LEU A 13 -20.57 4.37 -14.48
N ALA A 14 -19.60 3.90 -15.25
CA ALA A 14 -18.66 2.86 -14.80
C ALA A 14 -17.87 3.31 -13.58
N PHE A 15 -17.42 4.57 -13.56
CA PHE A 15 -16.70 5.13 -12.43
C PHE A 15 -17.57 5.24 -11.18
N ILE A 16 -18.80 5.71 -11.31
CA ILE A 16 -19.76 5.80 -10.19
C ILE A 16 -20.09 4.42 -9.65
N LEU A 17 -20.35 3.44 -10.53
CA LEU A 17 -20.62 2.06 -10.10
C LEU A 17 -19.43 1.44 -9.37
N TYR A 18 -18.21 1.68 -9.85
CA TYR A 18 -16.99 1.23 -9.20
C TYR A 18 -16.84 1.86 -7.82
N LEU A 19 -16.98 3.18 -7.71
CA LEU A 19 -16.90 3.88 -6.42
C LEU A 19 -17.99 3.43 -5.45
N ALA A 20 -19.23 3.27 -5.92
CA ALA A 20 -20.33 2.77 -5.09
C ALA A 20 -20.04 1.35 -4.58
N GLY A 21 -19.54 0.46 -5.45
CA GLY A 21 -19.13 -0.89 -5.07
C GLY A 21 -18.03 -0.90 -4.02
N MET A 22 -16.98 -0.10 -4.21
CA MET A 22 -15.89 0.05 -3.24
C MET A 22 -16.39 0.60 -1.90
N MET A 23 -17.28 1.58 -1.96
CA MET A 23 -17.87 2.18 -0.76
C MET A 23 -18.74 1.18 0.01
N CYS A 24 -19.56 0.39 -0.69
CA CYS A 24 -20.36 -0.68 -0.09
C CYS A 24 -19.48 -1.74 0.60
N ILE A 25 -18.42 -2.19 -0.06
CA ILE A 25 -17.45 -3.13 0.51
C ILE A 25 -16.78 -2.52 1.74
N GLY A 26 -16.30 -1.28 1.64
CA GLY A 26 -15.66 -0.59 2.75
C GLY A 26 -16.59 -0.44 3.97
N LEU A 27 -17.83 -0.03 3.76
CA LEU A 27 -18.84 0.10 4.83
C LEU A 27 -19.21 -1.26 5.44
N TYR A 28 -19.31 -2.31 4.63
CA TYR A 28 -19.60 -3.66 5.13
C TYR A 28 -18.50 -4.15 6.07
N TYR A 29 -17.23 -4.06 5.64
CA TYR A 29 -16.11 -4.50 6.47
C TYR A 29 -15.81 -3.56 7.64
N SER A 30 -16.03 -2.25 7.50
CA SER A 30 -15.87 -1.27 8.58
C SER A 30 -16.72 -1.61 9.82
N ARG A 31 -17.92 -2.12 9.60
CA ARG A 31 -18.82 -2.53 10.71
C ARG A 31 -18.33 -3.77 11.47
N GLN A 32 -17.45 -4.56 10.88
CA GLN A 32 -16.89 -5.76 11.50
C GLN A 32 -15.62 -5.47 12.30
N GLN A 33 -14.98 -4.32 12.05
CA GLN A 33 -13.73 -3.93 12.70
C GLN A 33 -14.01 -3.33 14.07
N LYS A 34 -13.49 -4.00 15.13
CA LYS A 34 -13.69 -3.56 16.52
C LYS A 34 -12.52 -2.78 17.10
N ASN A 35 -11.32 -2.99 16.56
CA ASN A 35 -10.07 -2.44 17.09
C ASN A 35 -9.20 -1.85 15.98
N LEU A 36 -8.34 -0.88 16.34
CA LEU A 36 -7.38 -0.27 15.42
C LEU A 36 -6.40 -1.30 14.84
N SER A 37 -5.96 -2.27 15.63
CA SER A 37 -5.11 -3.38 15.17
C SER A 37 -5.79 -4.25 14.11
N SER A 38 -7.07 -4.53 14.28
CA SER A 38 -7.89 -5.25 13.30
C SER A 38 -8.00 -4.49 11.99
N TYR A 39 -8.16 -3.17 12.06
CA TYR A 39 -8.27 -2.31 10.88
C TYR A 39 -6.95 -2.20 10.12
N ILE A 40 -5.83 -1.95 10.80
CA ILE A 40 -4.53 -1.69 10.15
C ILE A 40 -3.83 -2.99 9.74
N LEU A 41 -3.84 -4.01 10.60
CA LEU A 41 -3.05 -5.22 10.42
C LEU A 41 -3.89 -6.49 10.19
N GLY A 42 -5.23 -6.37 10.12
CA GLY A 42 -6.11 -7.54 10.03
C GLY A 42 -5.87 -8.54 11.17
N ASP A 43 -5.57 -8.04 12.39
CA ASP A 43 -5.17 -8.83 13.57
C ASP A 43 -3.98 -9.77 13.32
N ARG A 44 -3.16 -9.49 12.29
CA ARG A 44 -2.04 -10.34 11.83
C ARG A 44 -2.46 -11.78 11.48
N LYS A 45 -3.75 -12.00 11.17
CA LYS A 45 -4.35 -13.32 10.87
C LYS A 45 -4.64 -13.49 9.39
N LEU A 46 -4.27 -12.54 8.55
CA LEU A 46 -4.49 -12.62 7.11
C LEU A 46 -3.66 -13.76 6.52
N GLY A 47 -4.29 -14.56 5.66
CA GLY A 47 -3.61 -15.61 4.93
C GLY A 47 -2.61 -15.04 3.90
N PRO A 48 -1.64 -15.85 3.42
CA PRO A 48 -0.59 -15.36 2.54
C PRO A 48 -1.11 -14.78 1.22
N TRP A 49 -2.15 -15.35 0.66
CA TRP A 49 -2.79 -14.86 -0.55
C TRP A 49 -3.39 -13.47 -0.37
N LEU A 50 -4.19 -13.30 0.67
CA LEU A 50 -4.84 -12.02 0.95
C LEU A 50 -3.82 -10.93 1.31
N THR A 51 -2.77 -11.29 2.04
CA THR A 51 -1.67 -10.37 2.38
C THR A 51 -0.92 -9.93 1.13
N SER A 52 -0.56 -10.85 0.23
CA SER A 52 0.11 -10.53 -1.03
C SER A 52 -0.74 -9.62 -1.91
N MET A 53 -2.01 -9.96 -2.10
CA MET A 53 -2.92 -9.15 -2.92
C MET A 53 -3.14 -7.76 -2.33
N SER A 54 -3.26 -7.65 -1.01
CA SER A 54 -3.44 -6.37 -0.32
C SER A 54 -2.18 -5.50 -0.40
N ALA A 55 -1.00 -6.10 -0.24
CA ALA A 55 0.26 -5.40 -0.37
C ALA A 55 0.45 -4.87 -1.78
N GLU A 56 0.24 -5.71 -2.80
CA GLU A 56 0.36 -5.33 -4.19
C GLU A 56 -0.64 -4.24 -4.58
N ALA A 57 -1.91 -4.38 -4.16
CA ALA A 57 -2.94 -3.37 -4.41
C ALA A 57 -2.62 -2.01 -3.75
N SER A 58 -1.91 -2.01 -2.62
CA SER A 58 -1.51 -0.78 -1.92
C SER A 58 -0.26 -0.15 -2.54
N ASP A 59 0.62 -0.95 -3.13
CA ASP A 59 1.88 -0.51 -3.73
C ASP A 59 1.70 -0.04 -5.19
N MET A 60 0.67 -0.55 -5.87
CA MET A 60 0.32 -0.12 -7.23
C MET A 60 -0.10 1.35 -7.27
N SER A 61 0.80 2.18 -7.79
CA SER A 61 0.56 3.61 -8.02
C SER A 61 0.21 3.90 -9.47
N GLY A 62 -0.27 5.13 -9.74
CA GLY A 62 -0.47 5.61 -11.10
C GLY A 62 0.82 5.56 -11.94
N TRP A 63 2.00 5.67 -11.30
CA TRP A 63 3.28 5.50 -11.99
C TRP A 63 3.47 4.07 -12.51
N MET A 64 3.10 3.06 -11.74
CA MET A 64 3.23 1.66 -12.16
C MET A 64 2.30 1.31 -13.33
N LEU A 65 1.08 1.86 -13.30
CA LEU A 65 0.07 1.56 -14.32
C LEU A 65 0.23 2.38 -15.60
N MET A 66 0.67 3.63 -15.52
CA MET A 66 0.78 4.53 -16.67
C MET A 66 2.23 4.93 -16.97
N GLY A 67 3.02 5.23 -15.93
CA GLY A 67 4.39 5.70 -16.08
C GLY A 67 5.33 4.62 -16.60
N LEU A 68 5.26 3.41 -16.07
CA LEU A 68 6.14 2.32 -16.51
C LEU A 68 5.87 1.88 -17.97
N PRO A 69 4.60 1.69 -18.42
CA PRO A 69 4.32 1.48 -19.83
C PRO A 69 4.74 2.64 -20.72
N GLY A 70 4.50 3.88 -20.30
CA GLY A 70 4.97 5.07 -21.02
C GLY A 70 6.49 5.14 -21.13
N TYR A 71 7.19 4.83 -20.05
CA TYR A 71 8.65 4.72 -20.03
C TYR A 71 9.15 3.61 -20.97
N ALA A 72 8.49 2.46 -20.98
CA ALA A 72 8.80 1.35 -21.88
C ALA A 72 8.58 1.73 -23.36
N TYR A 73 7.54 2.49 -23.65
CA TYR A 73 7.28 3.00 -24.99
C TYR A 73 8.39 3.94 -25.50
N LEU A 74 8.92 4.80 -24.63
CA LEU A 74 9.97 5.75 -25.00
C LEU A 74 11.38 5.15 -25.04
N HIS A 75 11.68 4.20 -24.16
CA HIS A 75 13.03 3.68 -23.94
C HIS A 75 13.21 2.22 -24.37
N GLY A 76 12.14 1.58 -24.85
CA GLY A 76 12.18 0.21 -25.37
C GLY A 76 12.66 -0.80 -24.32
N LEU A 77 13.54 -1.72 -24.75
CA LEU A 77 14.03 -2.82 -23.92
C LEU A 77 14.78 -2.41 -22.64
N SER A 78 15.25 -1.17 -22.54
CA SER A 78 15.90 -0.71 -21.30
C SER A 78 14.95 -0.65 -20.11
N ALA A 79 13.65 -0.46 -20.34
CA ALA A 79 12.62 -0.51 -19.31
C ALA A 79 12.49 -1.89 -18.65
N PHE A 80 12.90 -2.95 -19.34
CA PHE A 80 12.89 -4.31 -18.80
C PHE A 80 13.77 -4.47 -17.56
N TRP A 81 14.89 -3.77 -17.49
CA TRP A 81 15.75 -3.76 -16.30
C TRP A 81 15.08 -3.18 -15.08
N THR A 82 14.22 -2.18 -15.26
CA THR A 82 13.40 -1.62 -14.17
C THR A 82 12.43 -2.68 -13.64
N GLY A 83 11.78 -3.43 -14.52
CA GLY A 83 10.90 -4.54 -14.14
C GLY A 83 11.64 -5.63 -13.34
N ILE A 84 12.80 -6.06 -13.81
CA ILE A 84 13.64 -7.04 -13.10
C ILE A 84 14.04 -6.51 -11.72
N GLY A 85 14.46 -5.23 -11.64
CA GLY A 85 14.84 -4.60 -10.38
C GLY A 85 13.70 -4.59 -9.37
N LEU A 86 12.48 -4.27 -9.81
CA LEU A 86 11.28 -4.29 -8.99
C LEU A 86 10.97 -5.70 -8.46
N ILE A 87 11.01 -6.72 -9.32
CA ILE A 87 10.76 -8.10 -8.92
C ILE A 87 11.76 -8.57 -7.88
N ILE A 88 13.06 -8.38 -8.14
CA ILE A 88 14.13 -8.79 -7.22
C ILE A 88 14.05 -8.00 -5.91
N GLY A 89 13.80 -6.69 -5.99
CA GLY A 89 13.68 -5.83 -4.82
C GLY A 89 12.50 -6.22 -3.93
N THR A 90 11.35 -6.47 -4.52
CA THR A 90 10.16 -6.93 -3.79
C THR A 90 10.40 -8.30 -3.15
N TRP A 91 10.96 -9.24 -3.89
CA TRP A 91 11.31 -10.56 -3.36
C TRP A 91 12.28 -10.46 -2.17
N ALA A 92 13.36 -9.69 -2.33
CA ALA A 92 14.34 -9.49 -1.26
C ALA A 92 13.71 -8.81 -0.02
N ASN A 93 12.84 -7.81 -0.22
CA ASN A 93 12.11 -7.17 0.86
C ASN A 93 11.24 -8.17 1.65
N TRP A 94 10.50 -9.04 0.95
CA TRP A 94 9.67 -10.05 1.60
C TRP A 94 10.49 -11.08 2.38
N VAL A 95 11.61 -11.54 1.84
CA VAL A 95 12.43 -12.57 2.46
C VAL A 95 13.28 -12.01 3.60
N LEU A 96 13.91 -10.85 3.42
CA LEU A 96 14.90 -10.33 4.36
C LEU A 96 14.31 -9.39 5.41
N VAL A 97 13.35 -8.55 5.01
CA VAL A 97 12.85 -7.47 5.86
C VAL A 97 11.54 -7.84 6.53
N SER A 98 10.53 -8.28 5.78
CA SER A 98 9.18 -8.40 6.30
C SER A 98 9.06 -9.41 7.44
N THR A 99 9.72 -10.56 7.34
CA THR A 99 9.70 -11.60 8.38
C THR A 99 10.29 -11.10 9.69
N ARG A 100 11.43 -10.40 9.61
CA ARG A 100 12.09 -9.82 10.78
C ARG A 100 11.28 -8.67 11.37
N LEU A 101 10.79 -7.79 10.51
CA LEU A 101 10.01 -6.63 10.93
C LEU A 101 8.73 -7.05 11.65
N ARG A 102 8.03 -8.07 11.14
CA ARG A 102 6.85 -8.62 11.79
C ARG A 102 7.15 -9.07 13.22
N HIS A 103 8.20 -9.88 13.41
CA HIS A 103 8.60 -10.36 14.73
C HIS A 103 8.98 -9.21 15.66
N TYR A 104 9.82 -8.29 15.21
CA TYR A 104 10.27 -7.17 16.03
C TYR A 104 9.15 -6.19 16.39
N THR A 105 8.18 -5.96 15.52
CA THR A 105 7.02 -5.10 15.84
C THR A 105 6.10 -5.75 16.88
N GLU A 106 6.00 -7.08 16.91
CA GLU A 106 5.26 -7.79 17.96
C GLU A 106 5.93 -7.63 19.33
N VAL A 107 7.26 -7.84 19.38
CA VAL A 107 8.05 -7.71 20.62
C VAL A 107 8.09 -6.24 21.09
N ALA A 108 8.15 -5.27 20.18
CA ALA A 108 8.15 -3.85 20.50
C ALA A 108 6.73 -3.33 20.80
N ASN A 109 6.10 -3.85 21.85
CA ASN A 109 4.79 -3.43 22.35
C ASN A 109 3.66 -3.51 21.30
N ASN A 110 3.70 -4.53 20.42
CA ASN A 110 2.74 -4.73 19.34
C ASN A 110 2.54 -3.47 18.47
N SER A 111 3.63 -2.83 18.08
CA SER A 111 3.62 -1.59 17.31
C SER A 111 2.85 -1.76 16.00
N LEU A 112 1.91 -0.86 15.73
CA LEU A 112 1.03 -0.92 14.56
C LEU A 112 1.63 -0.22 13.34
N THR A 113 2.49 0.76 13.56
CA THR A 113 3.12 1.56 12.51
C THR A 113 4.63 1.59 12.66
N ILE A 114 5.36 1.91 11.60
CA ILE A 114 6.82 2.06 11.64
C ILE A 114 7.26 3.16 12.61
N PRO A 115 6.62 4.35 12.65
CA PRO A 115 6.93 5.36 13.67
C PRO A 115 6.75 4.86 15.10
N ASP A 116 5.69 4.10 15.37
CA ASP A 116 5.47 3.49 16.68
C ASP A 116 6.56 2.47 17.04
N TYR A 117 6.92 1.63 16.07
CA TYR A 117 7.99 0.65 16.24
C TYR A 117 9.32 1.32 16.57
N LEU A 118 9.71 2.36 15.86
CA LEU A 118 10.95 3.09 16.13
C LEU A 118 10.92 3.76 17.49
N SER A 119 9.83 4.41 17.84
CA SER A 119 9.66 5.04 19.16
C SER A 119 9.76 4.03 20.32
N ASN A 120 9.11 2.88 20.17
CA ASN A 120 9.14 1.82 21.19
C ASN A 120 10.51 1.12 21.25
N ARG A 121 11.17 0.91 20.12
CA ARG A 121 12.49 0.28 20.06
C ARG A 121 13.58 1.11 20.72
N PHE A 122 13.53 2.43 20.54
CA PHE A 122 14.53 3.35 21.11
C PHE A 122 14.10 3.92 22.46
N GLU A 123 13.00 3.42 23.05
CA GLU A 123 12.45 3.84 24.36
C GLU A 123 12.31 5.37 24.47
N GLU A 124 11.88 5.99 23.39
CA GLU A 124 11.84 7.44 23.32
C GLU A 124 10.68 8.01 24.17
N LYS A 125 11.03 8.88 25.12
CA LYS A 125 10.07 9.53 26.02
C LYS A 125 9.41 10.80 25.46
N LYS A 126 9.97 11.39 24.39
CA LYS A 126 9.58 12.72 23.89
C LYS A 126 8.80 12.73 22.57
N ASN A 127 8.46 11.57 22.01
CA ASN A 127 7.80 11.45 20.71
C ASN A 127 8.47 12.16 19.52
N GLY A 128 9.74 12.54 19.62
CA GLY A 128 10.49 13.25 18.57
C GLY A 128 10.70 12.39 17.33
N LEU A 129 11.07 11.11 17.50
CA LEU A 129 11.20 10.15 16.41
C LEU A 129 9.87 9.95 15.67
N ARG A 130 8.77 9.84 16.40
CA ARG A 130 7.43 9.72 15.83
C ARG A 130 7.07 10.94 14.99
N LEU A 131 7.39 12.14 15.49
CA LEU A 131 7.14 13.40 14.81
C LEU A 131 8.00 13.54 13.54
N ILE A 132 9.28 13.20 13.62
CA ILE A 132 10.20 13.20 12.48
C ILE A 132 9.73 12.21 11.41
N CYS A 133 9.40 10.98 11.79
CA CYS A 133 8.88 9.99 10.86
C CYS A 133 7.57 10.44 10.20
N ALA A 134 6.65 11.03 10.97
CA ALA A 134 5.40 11.56 10.43
C ALA A 134 5.65 12.70 9.43
N LEU A 135 6.62 13.56 9.70
CA LEU A 135 7.00 14.65 8.79
C LEU A 135 7.56 14.12 7.48
N PHE A 136 8.40 13.08 7.52
CA PHE A 136 8.91 12.43 6.31
C PHE A 136 7.85 11.65 5.51
N ILE A 137 6.78 11.18 6.15
CA ILE A 137 5.69 10.47 5.46
C ILE A 137 4.74 11.47 4.77
N ILE A 138 4.62 12.69 5.29
CA ILE A 138 3.71 13.73 4.74
C ILE A 138 4.38 14.49 3.58
N LEU A 139 5.69 14.63 3.54
CA LEU A 139 6.45 15.26 2.45
C LEU A 139 6.57 14.38 1.23
#